data_6c18868fbf2ac8ce6b9e2168c4d0b7f0
#
_entry.id   6c18868fbf2ac8ce6b9e2168c4d0b7f0
#
_cell.length_a   1.000
_cell.length_b   1.000
_cell.length_c   1.000
_cell.angle_alpha   90.00
_cell.angle_beta   90.00
_cell.angle_gamma   90.00
#
_symmetry.space_group_name_H-M   'P 1'
#
loop_
_entity.id
_entity.type
_entity.pdbx_description
1 polymer ?
#
loop_
_entity_poly.entity_id
_entity_poly.type
_entity_poly.pdbx_seq_one_letter_code
_entity_poly.pdbx_strand_id
1 'polypeptide(L)'
;MLSGPPRLVPFIFVAFVLALVVWYYHGVSSTGASLSTWKPGSSFATQRPASLRPGVDPLDFSIPLRFSDGQPKPAGSNYTLKIVVPKTTKEDLAWMQEEIPHAPLVVYEVDNEKAENKVPKNKGREAMVYLSYIIDHYDDLPDTTLFMHAHRHAWHNNQLMGLDAAQIVNRLNHDRVARLGYMNVRCHHDPGCPDWIHMDRPGGDFDFFHKPEEIYWRKSIWEEIHPGAPIPPSISGICCAQFAVSRDRIRQVPLERFIHYRKWLLTTGMDDQFSGRIFEYIWHYIFTGHEVYCPAMNTCYCDGYGICFGGRQKFDDYIKKQDDRNAKWTQLDEFNKRADKAKEEGKEPDFTDAEKVTMDTLRSTIGDMDRELDKLREDARKRGDDPKMRAEETETYDSSHIWDYAPHGDKI
;
A
#
# COMPACT_ATOMS: atom_id res chain seq x y z
N MET A 1 -71.72 -25.03 35.91
CA MET A 1 -70.44 -25.13 36.68
C MET A 1 -69.41 -25.83 35.81
N LEU A 2 -68.48 -25.10 35.19
CA LEU A 2 -67.35 -25.67 34.46
C LEU A 2 -66.14 -24.86 34.87
N SER A 3 -65.27 -25.50 35.63
CA SER A 3 -64.02 -25.00 36.10
C SER A 3 -62.97 -25.04 34.96
N GLY A 4 -62.44 -23.91 34.58
CA GLY A 4 -61.30 -23.80 33.60
C GLY A 4 -59.97 -24.16 34.24
N PRO A 5 -58.99 -24.62 33.45
CA PRO A 5 -57.66 -25.00 33.95
C PRO A 5 -56.81 -23.82 34.31
N PRO A 6 -55.83 -23.98 35.21
CA PRO A 6 -54.99 -22.87 35.68
C PRO A 6 -54.01 -22.37 34.60
N ARG A 7 -53.85 -21.06 34.57
CA ARG A 7 -52.93 -20.34 33.67
C ARG A 7 -51.45 -20.55 34.12
N LEU A 8 -50.81 -21.61 33.65
CA LEU A 8 -49.38 -21.90 33.86
C LEU A 8 -48.47 -21.36 32.75
N VAL A 9 -49.03 -20.75 31.71
CA VAL A 9 -48.28 -20.31 30.51
C VAL A 9 -47.28 -19.15 30.75
N PRO A 10 -47.53 -18.16 31.63
CA PRO A 10 -46.59 -17.06 31.77
C PRO A 10 -45.29 -17.44 32.52
N PHE A 11 -45.34 -18.43 33.43
CA PHE A 11 -44.14 -18.83 34.18
C PHE A 11 -43.12 -19.62 33.37
N ILE A 12 -43.57 -20.42 32.42
CA ILE A 12 -42.69 -21.19 31.54
C ILE A 12 -41.95 -20.25 30.56
N PHE A 13 -42.62 -19.21 30.08
CA PHE A 13 -41.99 -18.23 29.18
C PHE A 13 -40.91 -17.40 29.86
N VAL A 14 -41.15 -16.95 31.10
CA VAL A 14 -40.19 -16.21 31.90
C VAL A 14 -38.97 -17.10 32.26
N ALA A 15 -39.18 -18.36 32.60
CA ALA A 15 -38.10 -19.30 32.88
C ALA A 15 -37.25 -19.60 31.63
N PHE A 16 -37.87 -19.67 30.45
CA PHE A 16 -37.15 -19.89 29.19
C PHE A 16 -36.33 -18.69 28.79
N VAL A 17 -36.84 -17.47 28.95
CA VAL A 17 -36.11 -16.21 28.68
C VAL A 17 -34.95 -16.06 29.65
N LEU A 18 -35.13 -16.36 30.94
CA LEU A 18 -34.05 -16.34 31.93
C LEU A 18 -32.97 -17.39 31.63
N ALA A 19 -33.36 -18.59 31.19
CA ALA A 19 -32.43 -19.62 30.79
C ALA A 19 -31.61 -19.21 29.54
N LEU A 20 -32.25 -18.54 28.56
CA LEU A 20 -31.54 -17.98 27.38
C LEU A 20 -30.58 -16.86 27.74
N VAL A 21 -30.93 -15.98 28.66
CA VAL A 21 -30.07 -14.91 29.16
C VAL A 21 -28.88 -15.48 29.91
N VAL A 22 -29.11 -16.47 30.79
CA VAL A 22 -28.01 -17.15 31.50
C VAL A 22 -27.11 -17.92 30.53
N TRP A 23 -27.68 -18.60 29.54
CA TRP A 23 -26.94 -19.29 28.50
C TRP A 23 -26.12 -18.32 27.64
N TYR A 24 -26.69 -17.15 27.29
CA TYR A 24 -26.00 -16.10 26.57
C TYR A 24 -24.82 -15.54 27.39
N TYR A 25 -25.02 -15.22 28.67
CA TYR A 25 -23.98 -14.72 29.55
C TYR A 25 -22.89 -15.76 29.87
N HIS A 26 -23.24 -17.03 30.05
CA HIS A 26 -22.28 -18.11 30.24
C HIS A 26 -21.59 -18.53 28.92
N GLY A 27 -22.29 -18.45 27.79
CA GLY A 27 -21.73 -18.72 26.46
C GLY A 27 -20.66 -17.68 26.05
N VAL A 28 -20.87 -16.41 26.41
CA VAL A 28 -19.90 -15.33 26.16
C VAL A 28 -18.68 -15.44 27.09
N SER A 29 -18.83 -16.06 28.27
CA SER A 29 -17.70 -16.26 29.21
C SER A 29 -16.84 -17.50 28.93
N SER A 30 -17.27 -18.41 28.04
CA SER A 30 -16.55 -19.67 27.81
C SER A 30 -15.89 -19.80 26.43
N THR A 31 -16.01 -18.79 25.56
CA THR A 31 -15.13 -18.64 24.40
C THR A 31 -13.90 -17.81 24.74
N GLY A 32 -13.24 -18.14 25.84
CA GLY A 32 -11.85 -17.82 26.01
C GLY A 32 -11.08 -18.57 24.94
N ALA A 33 -10.93 -17.96 23.74
CA ALA A 33 -9.85 -18.34 22.87
C ALA A 33 -8.61 -18.25 23.72
N SER A 34 -8.00 -19.39 24.00
CA SER A 34 -6.67 -19.48 24.61
C SER A 34 -5.76 -18.61 23.76
N LEU A 35 -5.52 -17.39 24.24
CA LEU A 35 -4.35 -16.65 23.86
C LEU A 35 -3.21 -17.59 24.23
N SER A 36 -2.65 -18.27 23.23
CA SER A 36 -1.41 -19.01 23.40
C SER A 36 -0.51 -18.09 24.18
N THR A 37 -0.18 -18.48 25.40
CA THR A 37 0.70 -17.73 26.28
C THR A 37 2.04 -17.66 25.55
N TRP A 38 2.24 -16.58 24.80
CA TRP A 38 3.54 -16.20 24.30
C TRP A 38 4.43 -16.02 25.54
N LYS A 39 5.30 -16.98 25.79
CA LYS A 39 6.35 -16.85 26.80
C LYS A 39 7.45 -16.04 26.11
N PRO A 40 7.81 -14.86 26.64
CA PRO A 40 9.01 -14.19 26.19
C PRO A 40 10.18 -15.15 26.43
N GLY A 41 10.76 -15.70 25.37
CA GLY A 41 12.04 -16.40 25.45
C GLY A 41 13.07 -15.42 25.99
N SER A 42 13.78 -15.85 27.00
CA SER A 42 14.98 -15.31 27.62
C SER A 42 15.54 -13.98 27.09
N SER A 43 15.54 -12.96 27.93
CA SER A 43 16.35 -11.74 27.88
C SER A 43 16.44 -11.05 26.52
N PHE A 44 15.32 -10.47 26.07
CA PHE A 44 15.36 -9.35 25.15
C PHE A 44 15.92 -8.13 25.91
N ALA A 45 17.23 -7.96 25.87
CA ALA A 45 17.79 -6.63 25.99
C ALA A 45 17.36 -5.91 24.70
N THR A 46 16.12 -5.41 24.66
CA THR A 46 15.60 -4.56 23.60
C THR A 46 16.50 -3.34 23.58
N GLN A 47 17.45 -3.31 22.64
CA GLN A 47 18.09 -2.06 22.28
C GLN A 47 16.94 -1.15 21.85
N ARG A 48 16.65 -0.16 22.71
CA ARG A 48 15.61 0.84 22.40
C ARG A 48 15.91 1.44 21.04
N PRO A 49 14.92 1.55 20.15
CA PRO A 49 15.10 2.20 18.87
C PRO A 49 15.73 3.58 19.08
N ALA A 50 16.74 3.92 18.29
CA ALA A 50 17.41 5.22 18.35
C ALA A 50 16.44 6.41 18.11
N SER A 51 15.25 6.13 17.60
CA SER A 51 14.16 7.10 17.35
C SER A 51 13.48 7.64 18.62
N LEU A 52 13.62 6.98 19.76
CA LEU A 52 13.05 7.42 21.02
C LEU A 52 14.14 7.79 22.04
N ARG A 53 13.92 8.88 22.77
CA ARG A 53 14.79 9.24 23.91
C ARG A 53 14.70 8.18 25.02
N PRO A 54 15.79 7.95 25.76
CA PRO A 54 15.75 7.09 26.96
C PRO A 54 14.66 7.57 27.93
N GLY A 55 13.82 6.65 28.40
CA GLY A 55 12.75 6.95 29.37
C GLY A 55 11.38 7.23 28.76
N VAL A 56 11.27 7.41 27.46
CA VAL A 56 9.98 7.58 26.77
C VAL A 56 9.27 6.24 26.63
N ASP A 57 7.95 6.23 26.92
CA ASP A 57 7.09 5.08 26.66
C ASP A 57 7.00 4.85 25.14
N PRO A 58 7.32 3.66 24.62
CA PRO A 58 7.15 3.35 23.20
C PRO A 58 5.74 3.56 22.67
N LEU A 59 4.73 3.46 23.52
CA LEU A 59 3.32 3.66 23.18
C LEU A 59 2.83 5.11 23.42
N ASP A 60 3.69 6.02 23.81
CA ASP A 60 3.38 7.44 23.83
C ASP A 60 3.49 8.01 22.42
N PHE A 61 2.37 8.05 21.70
CA PHE A 61 2.30 8.60 20.34
C PHE A 61 2.27 10.14 20.32
N SER A 62 2.10 10.81 21.46
CA SER A 62 2.22 12.29 21.52
C SER A 62 3.65 12.75 21.22
N ILE A 63 4.62 11.84 21.37
CA ILE A 63 6.01 12.08 21.04
C ILE A 63 6.32 11.48 19.69
N PRO A 64 6.56 12.31 18.64
CA PRO A 64 6.85 11.81 17.31
C PRO A 64 8.18 11.05 17.27
N LEU A 65 8.23 9.97 16.48
CA LEU A 65 9.47 9.27 16.18
C LEU A 65 10.40 10.19 15.39
N ARG A 66 11.68 10.15 15.72
CA ARG A 66 12.72 10.83 14.95
C ARG A 66 13.48 9.79 14.15
N PHE A 67 13.28 9.82 12.86
CA PHE A 67 13.99 8.94 11.95
C PHE A 67 15.32 9.55 11.54
N SER A 68 16.36 8.74 11.50
CA SER A 68 17.65 9.10 10.92
C SER A 68 17.76 8.53 9.52
N ASP A 69 18.46 9.24 8.65
CA ASP A 69 18.81 8.74 7.34
C ASP A 69 19.70 7.49 7.48
N GLY A 70 19.48 6.54 6.59
CA GLY A 70 20.30 5.35 6.53
C GLY A 70 21.56 5.59 5.69
N GLN A 71 22.47 4.62 5.75
CA GLN A 71 23.69 4.63 4.93
C GLN A 71 23.68 3.45 3.97
N PRO A 72 23.93 3.68 2.68
CA PRO A 72 24.16 2.60 1.73
C PRO A 72 25.36 1.76 2.14
N LYS A 73 25.35 0.50 1.74
CA LYS A 73 26.53 -0.36 1.88
C LYS A 73 27.66 0.14 0.98
N PRO A 74 28.92 -0.21 1.27
CA PRO A 74 30.04 0.07 0.35
C PRO A 74 29.73 -0.42 -1.07
N ALA A 75 30.17 0.32 -2.06
CA ALA A 75 29.95 -0.03 -3.47
C ALA A 75 30.36 -1.49 -3.77
N GLY A 76 29.51 -2.20 -4.49
CA GLY A 76 29.72 -3.63 -4.81
C GLY A 76 29.29 -4.61 -3.71
N SER A 77 28.76 -4.14 -2.57
CA SER A 77 28.22 -5.02 -1.54
C SER A 77 26.83 -5.53 -1.92
N ASN A 78 26.55 -6.78 -1.60
CA ASN A 78 25.23 -7.36 -1.80
C ASN A 78 24.27 -7.00 -0.66
N TYR A 79 23.04 -6.71 -1.02
CA TYR A 79 21.92 -6.57 -0.08
C TYR A 79 21.16 -7.88 0.05
N THR A 80 20.81 -8.24 1.28
CA THR A 80 19.85 -9.30 1.52
C THR A 80 18.43 -8.76 1.33
N LEU A 81 17.59 -9.52 0.62
CA LEU A 81 16.21 -9.18 0.33
C LEU A 81 15.29 -10.31 0.81
N LYS A 82 14.14 -9.98 1.36
CA LYS A 82 12.99 -10.89 1.49
C LYS A 82 11.76 -10.18 0.91
N ILE A 83 10.94 -10.93 0.16
CA ILE A 83 9.67 -10.42 -0.37
C ILE A 83 8.55 -11.05 0.43
N VAL A 84 7.75 -10.22 1.09
CA VAL A 84 6.59 -10.64 1.89
C VAL A 84 5.33 -10.54 1.04
N VAL A 85 4.68 -11.67 0.81
CA VAL A 85 3.54 -11.78 -0.10
C VAL A 85 2.32 -12.35 0.62
N PRO A 86 1.28 -11.54 0.87
CA PRO A 86 -0.03 -12.03 1.23
C PRO A 86 -0.70 -12.64 -0.02
N LYS A 87 -1.28 -13.82 0.11
CA LYS A 87 -2.07 -14.46 -0.94
C LYS A 87 -3.22 -15.28 -0.37
N THR A 88 -4.18 -15.55 -1.23
CA THR A 88 -5.20 -16.59 -1.03
C THR A 88 -4.81 -17.85 -1.80
N THR A 89 -5.48 -18.97 -1.51
CA THR A 89 -5.30 -20.24 -2.25
C THR A 89 -5.58 -20.11 -3.74
N LYS A 90 -6.34 -19.09 -4.17
CA LYS A 90 -6.70 -18.84 -5.58
C LYS A 90 -5.61 -18.12 -6.38
N GLU A 91 -4.64 -17.53 -5.72
CA GLU A 91 -3.59 -16.73 -6.36
C GLU A 91 -2.36 -17.58 -6.61
N ASP A 92 -1.82 -17.47 -7.82
CA ASP A 92 -0.62 -18.21 -8.25
C ASP A 92 0.62 -17.33 -8.16
N LEU A 93 1.71 -17.89 -7.64
CA LEU A 93 3.02 -17.25 -7.50
C LEU A 93 4.09 -17.86 -8.42
N ALA A 94 3.72 -18.73 -9.38
CA ALA A 94 4.69 -19.40 -10.27
C ALA A 94 5.58 -18.36 -10.98
N TRP A 95 5.00 -17.23 -11.40
CA TRP A 95 5.75 -16.15 -12.02
C TRP A 95 6.88 -15.58 -11.15
N MET A 96 6.73 -15.57 -9.81
CA MET A 96 7.78 -15.10 -8.91
C MET A 96 8.98 -16.04 -8.93
N GLN A 97 8.72 -17.35 -8.99
CA GLN A 97 9.79 -18.35 -9.07
C GLN A 97 10.51 -18.32 -10.43
N GLU A 98 9.79 -18.00 -11.49
CA GLU A 98 10.33 -17.94 -12.86
C GLU A 98 11.10 -16.64 -13.11
N GLU A 99 10.56 -15.49 -12.71
CA GLU A 99 11.06 -14.16 -13.09
C GLU A 99 11.99 -13.52 -12.06
N ILE A 100 11.86 -13.92 -10.79
CA ILE A 100 12.63 -13.37 -9.66
C ILE A 100 13.19 -14.48 -8.74
N PRO A 101 13.78 -15.56 -9.28
CA PRO A 101 14.25 -16.73 -8.51
C PRO A 101 15.33 -16.38 -7.47
N HIS A 102 15.99 -15.24 -7.63
CA HIS A 102 17.04 -14.74 -6.73
C HIS A 102 16.50 -14.09 -5.44
N ALA A 103 15.18 -13.80 -5.38
CA ALA A 103 14.58 -13.10 -4.27
C ALA A 103 13.77 -14.06 -3.37
N PRO A 104 14.24 -14.34 -2.13
CA PRO A 104 13.53 -15.22 -1.22
C PRO A 104 12.14 -14.69 -0.89
N LEU A 105 11.12 -15.55 -1.00
CA LEU A 105 9.73 -15.25 -0.72
C LEU A 105 9.36 -15.68 0.69
N VAL A 106 8.58 -14.86 1.39
CA VAL A 106 7.88 -15.21 2.63
C VAL A 106 6.39 -15.09 2.35
N VAL A 107 5.77 -16.22 2.08
CA VAL A 107 4.38 -16.29 1.63
C VAL A 107 3.45 -16.55 2.80
N TYR A 108 2.41 -15.73 2.92
CA TYR A 108 1.29 -15.92 3.85
C TYR A 108 0.03 -16.25 3.06
N GLU A 109 -0.38 -17.53 3.09
CA GLU A 109 -1.62 -17.99 2.47
C GLU A 109 -2.75 -17.88 3.49
N VAL A 110 -3.44 -16.73 3.50
CA VAL A 110 -4.28 -16.27 4.62
C VAL A 110 -5.58 -17.05 4.81
N ASP A 111 -6.02 -17.82 3.82
CA ASP A 111 -7.18 -18.70 3.84
C ASP A 111 -6.84 -20.19 3.96
N ASN A 112 -5.56 -20.52 4.22
CA ASN A 112 -5.08 -21.89 4.41
C ASN A 112 -4.61 -22.13 5.86
N GLU A 113 -5.39 -22.88 6.62
CA GLU A 113 -5.04 -23.22 8.01
C GLU A 113 -3.76 -24.06 8.16
N LYS A 114 -3.31 -24.70 7.06
CA LYS A 114 -2.08 -25.51 7.03
C LYS A 114 -0.87 -24.74 6.50
N ALA A 115 -1.03 -23.44 6.19
CA ALA A 115 0.09 -22.63 5.73
C ALA A 115 1.23 -22.63 6.74
N GLU A 116 2.46 -22.54 6.25
CA GLU A 116 3.67 -22.43 7.07
C GLU A 116 3.66 -21.14 7.87
N ASN A 117 3.45 -20.00 7.19
CA ASN A 117 3.33 -18.69 7.84
C ASN A 117 1.84 -18.37 8.07
N LYS A 118 1.51 -17.99 9.30
CA LYS A 118 0.13 -17.76 9.72
C LYS A 118 -0.05 -16.36 10.26
N VAL A 119 -1.23 -15.82 10.04
CA VAL A 119 -1.70 -14.60 10.69
C VAL A 119 -2.67 -14.96 11.82
N PRO A 120 -2.76 -14.13 12.88
CA PRO A 120 -3.71 -14.39 13.97
C PRO A 120 -5.17 -14.45 13.50
N LYS A 121 -5.49 -13.68 12.46
CA LYS A 121 -6.80 -13.62 11.83
C LYS A 121 -6.65 -13.06 10.41
N ASN A 122 -7.36 -13.64 9.44
CA ASN A 122 -7.49 -13.03 8.12
C ASN A 122 -8.40 -11.79 8.24
N LYS A 123 -7.78 -10.62 8.47
CA LYS A 123 -8.46 -9.33 8.63
C LYS A 123 -7.52 -8.19 8.29
N GLY A 124 -8.04 -7.10 7.71
CA GLY A 124 -7.25 -5.94 7.32
C GLY A 124 -6.39 -6.20 6.08
N ARG A 125 -6.81 -7.13 5.23
CA ARG A 125 -6.13 -7.47 3.98
C ARG A 125 -4.63 -7.74 4.21
N GLU A 126 -3.76 -7.16 3.36
CA GLU A 126 -2.30 -7.27 3.46
C GLU A 126 -1.71 -6.71 4.77
N ALA A 127 -2.37 -5.76 5.41
CA ALA A 127 -1.85 -5.11 6.62
C ALA A 127 -1.62 -6.09 7.77
N MET A 128 -2.51 -7.07 7.97
CA MET A 128 -2.32 -8.10 8.99
C MET A 128 -1.07 -8.93 8.71
N VAL A 129 -0.83 -9.28 7.45
CA VAL A 129 0.36 -10.04 7.03
C VAL A 129 1.63 -9.23 7.27
N TYR A 130 1.65 -7.98 6.82
CA TYR A 130 2.83 -7.12 6.94
C TYR A 130 3.21 -6.86 8.40
N LEU A 131 2.22 -6.54 9.24
CA LEU A 131 2.44 -6.37 10.68
C LEU A 131 2.88 -7.68 11.35
N SER A 132 2.31 -8.82 10.98
CA SER A 132 2.71 -10.11 11.55
C SER A 132 4.13 -10.46 11.17
N TYR A 133 4.51 -10.31 9.89
CA TYR A 133 5.89 -10.51 9.46
C TYR A 133 6.87 -9.63 10.23
N ILE A 134 6.59 -8.33 10.33
CA ILE A 134 7.48 -7.40 11.05
C ILE A 134 7.64 -7.80 12.51
N ILE A 135 6.55 -8.16 13.19
CA ILE A 135 6.58 -8.55 14.61
C ILE A 135 7.34 -9.86 14.81
N ASP A 136 7.06 -10.85 13.97
CA ASP A 136 7.63 -12.19 14.12
C ASP A 136 9.12 -12.25 13.74
N HIS A 137 9.57 -11.35 12.85
CA HIS A 137 10.95 -11.28 12.34
C HIS A 137 11.70 -10.01 12.77
N TYR A 138 11.21 -9.26 13.76
CA TYR A 138 11.77 -7.96 14.14
C TYR A 138 13.28 -8.00 14.42
N ASP A 139 13.79 -9.11 14.96
CA ASP A 139 15.21 -9.30 15.26
C ASP A 139 16.01 -9.97 14.12
N ASP A 140 15.34 -10.54 13.11
CA ASP A 140 15.96 -11.25 11.98
C ASP A 140 15.47 -10.70 10.63
N LEU A 141 15.62 -9.40 10.44
CA LEU A 141 15.24 -8.73 9.19
C LEU A 141 16.37 -8.77 8.17
N PRO A 142 16.08 -8.91 6.85
CA PRO A 142 17.04 -8.68 5.78
C PRO A 142 17.40 -7.19 5.69
N ASP A 143 18.40 -6.85 4.91
CA ASP A 143 18.75 -5.45 4.64
C ASP A 143 17.56 -4.67 4.04
N THR A 144 16.82 -5.31 3.13
CA THR A 144 15.60 -4.79 2.52
C THR A 144 14.46 -5.79 2.67
N THR A 145 13.33 -5.37 3.21
CA THR A 145 12.07 -6.10 3.13
C THR A 145 11.18 -5.43 2.10
N LEU A 146 10.71 -6.19 1.12
CA LEU A 146 9.77 -5.73 0.11
C LEU A 146 8.39 -6.33 0.39
N PHE A 147 7.42 -5.50 0.67
CA PHE A 147 6.03 -5.86 0.83
C PHE A 147 5.30 -5.64 -0.48
N MET A 148 4.69 -6.68 -1.04
CA MET A 148 4.01 -6.57 -2.34
C MET A 148 2.89 -7.60 -2.50
N HIS A 149 2.01 -7.33 -3.46
CA HIS A 149 0.90 -8.21 -3.81
C HIS A 149 1.34 -9.42 -4.64
N ALA A 150 0.46 -10.44 -4.70
CA ALA A 150 0.69 -11.67 -5.46
C ALA A 150 0.64 -11.49 -6.99
N HIS A 151 -0.01 -10.42 -7.49
CA HIS A 151 -0.27 -10.23 -8.91
C HIS A 151 0.93 -9.68 -9.67
N ARG A 152 1.34 -10.38 -10.76
CA ARG A 152 2.39 -9.90 -11.65
C ARG A 152 2.02 -8.59 -12.34
N HIS A 153 0.87 -8.57 -13.01
CA HIS A 153 0.39 -7.41 -13.74
C HIS A 153 -0.83 -6.81 -13.05
N ALA A 154 -0.72 -5.56 -12.63
CA ALA A 154 -1.81 -4.85 -11.98
C ALA A 154 -1.69 -3.35 -12.21
N TRP A 155 -2.86 -2.66 -12.28
CA TRP A 155 -2.92 -1.21 -12.51
C TRP A 155 -2.12 -0.39 -11.49
N HIS A 156 -1.97 -0.92 -10.29
CA HIS A 156 -1.26 -0.28 -9.19
C HIS A 156 0.27 -0.48 -9.24
N ASN A 157 0.79 -1.23 -10.21
CA ASN A 157 2.23 -1.32 -10.44
C ASN A 157 2.74 -0.12 -11.25
N ASN A 158 4.05 0.00 -11.38
CA ASN A 158 4.69 1.10 -12.11
C ASN A 158 4.39 1.08 -13.62
N GLN A 159 3.84 2.16 -14.14
CA GLN A 159 3.46 2.29 -15.55
C GLN A 159 4.68 2.21 -16.48
N LEU A 160 5.79 2.91 -16.17
CA LEU A 160 7.00 2.90 -16.99
C LEU A 160 7.73 1.55 -17.00
N MET A 161 7.27 0.61 -16.18
CA MET A 161 7.78 -0.77 -16.09
C MET A 161 6.75 -1.77 -16.63
N GLY A 162 5.81 -1.34 -17.46
CA GLY A 162 4.81 -2.20 -18.09
C GLY A 162 3.80 -2.80 -17.10
N LEU A 163 3.59 -2.16 -15.95
CA LEU A 163 2.76 -2.65 -14.85
C LEU A 163 3.21 -4.04 -14.33
N ASP A 164 4.47 -4.43 -14.57
CA ASP A 164 5.03 -5.74 -14.24
C ASP A 164 5.79 -5.69 -12.91
N ALA A 165 5.32 -6.43 -11.92
CA ALA A 165 5.94 -6.54 -10.61
C ALA A 165 7.35 -7.15 -10.65
N ALA A 166 7.64 -8.04 -11.59
CA ALA A 166 8.98 -8.60 -11.77
C ALA A 166 10.00 -7.52 -12.12
N GLN A 167 9.62 -6.55 -12.97
CA GLN A 167 10.47 -5.41 -13.30
C GLN A 167 10.76 -4.54 -12.07
N ILE A 168 9.78 -4.36 -11.19
CA ILE A 168 9.94 -3.62 -9.93
C ILE A 168 11.03 -4.28 -9.09
N VAL A 169 10.92 -5.59 -8.84
CA VAL A 169 11.89 -6.33 -8.02
C VAL A 169 13.29 -6.31 -8.64
N ASN A 170 13.38 -6.61 -9.94
CA ASN A 170 14.66 -6.74 -10.64
C ASN A 170 15.42 -5.41 -10.78
N ARG A 171 14.73 -4.27 -10.73
CA ARG A 171 15.34 -2.94 -10.88
C ARG A 171 15.41 -2.13 -9.61
N LEU A 172 14.89 -2.64 -8.49
CA LEU A 172 14.86 -1.92 -7.22
C LEU A 172 16.27 -1.51 -6.77
N ASN A 173 16.47 -0.23 -6.52
CA ASN A 173 17.70 0.29 -5.97
C ASN A 173 17.74 0.15 -4.45
N HIS A 174 18.45 -0.85 -3.95
CA HIS A 174 18.60 -1.08 -2.53
C HIS A 174 19.35 0.05 -1.79
N ASP A 175 20.28 0.75 -2.47
CA ASP A 175 20.98 1.91 -1.90
C ASP A 175 19.99 3.04 -1.59
N ARG A 176 19.00 3.27 -2.48
CA ARG A 176 17.92 4.23 -2.23
C ARG A 176 17.09 3.81 -1.02
N VAL A 177 16.69 2.54 -0.95
CA VAL A 177 15.94 2.03 0.20
C VAL A 177 16.73 2.18 1.49
N ALA A 178 18.04 1.91 1.45
CA ALA A 178 18.92 2.08 2.62
C ALA A 178 19.01 3.56 3.05
N ARG A 179 19.21 4.50 2.10
CA ARG A 179 19.30 5.94 2.41
C ARG A 179 17.99 6.49 2.99
N LEU A 180 16.87 6.26 2.30
CA LEU A 180 15.58 6.82 2.69
C LEU A 180 14.90 6.05 3.82
N GLY A 181 15.28 4.79 4.02
CA GLY A 181 14.67 3.87 4.96
C GLY A 181 13.35 3.29 4.49
N TYR A 182 12.53 4.05 3.76
CA TYR A 182 11.22 3.67 3.22
C TYR A 182 11.10 4.14 1.76
N MET A 183 10.50 3.31 0.92
CA MET A 183 10.19 3.65 -0.47
C MET A 183 8.90 2.94 -0.89
N ASN A 184 7.84 3.70 -1.21
CA ASN A 184 6.73 3.12 -1.96
C ASN A 184 7.26 2.68 -3.32
N VAL A 185 6.94 1.46 -3.76
CA VAL A 185 7.50 0.94 -5.01
C VAL A 185 6.77 1.44 -6.25
N ARG A 186 5.59 2.03 -6.10
CA ARG A 186 4.91 2.79 -7.14
C ARG A 186 5.45 4.21 -7.17
N CYS A 187 5.73 4.75 -8.34
CA CYS A 187 6.22 6.11 -8.50
C CYS A 187 5.15 7.12 -8.92
N HIS A 188 3.97 6.67 -9.34
CA HIS A 188 2.88 7.57 -9.72
C HIS A 188 2.13 8.09 -8.50
N HIS A 189 1.85 9.38 -8.48
CA HIS A 189 1.17 10.06 -7.39
C HIS A 189 -0.31 9.67 -7.27
N ASP A 190 -1.02 9.56 -8.39
CA ASP A 190 -2.43 9.22 -8.40
C ASP A 190 -2.67 7.69 -8.33
N PRO A 191 -3.53 7.22 -7.42
CA PRO A 191 -4.16 7.93 -6.30
C PRO A 191 -3.24 8.02 -5.07
N GLY A 192 -3.51 9.01 -4.20
CA GLY A 192 -2.90 9.12 -2.87
C GLY A 192 -2.05 10.36 -2.63
N CYS A 193 -1.59 11.03 -3.68
CA CYS A 193 -0.75 12.23 -3.65
C CYS A 193 -1.27 13.30 -4.59
N PRO A 194 -1.06 14.58 -4.29
CA PRO A 194 -0.35 15.13 -3.12
C PRO A 194 -1.27 15.45 -1.95
N ASP A 195 -2.57 15.58 -2.18
CA ASP A 195 -3.58 16.04 -1.23
C ASP A 195 -4.73 15.05 -1.24
N TRP A 196 -4.77 14.14 -0.24
CA TRP A 196 -5.67 12.99 -0.35
C TRP A 196 -6.68 12.87 0.78
N ILE A 197 -6.28 12.48 1.99
CA ILE A 197 -7.19 12.25 3.11
C ILE A 197 -7.21 13.47 4.04
N HIS A 198 -8.39 14.05 4.28
CA HIS A 198 -8.58 15.20 5.17
C HIS A 198 -9.40 14.80 6.39
N MET A 199 -8.78 14.83 7.58
CA MET A 199 -9.46 14.50 8.83
C MET A 199 -10.16 15.69 9.47
N ASP A 200 -9.86 16.89 9.04
CA ASP A 200 -10.43 18.15 9.54
C ASP A 200 -11.70 18.60 8.80
N ARG A 201 -11.98 17.99 7.65
CA ARG A 201 -13.18 18.33 6.86
C ARG A 201 -14.45 17.74 7.47
N PRO A 202 -15.57 18.49 7.49
CA PRO A 202 -16.88 17.94 7.78
C PRO A 202 -17.24 16.84 6.76
N GLY A 203 -17.95 15.83 7.19
CA GLY A 203 -18.30 14.66 6.34
C GLY A 203 -19.15 14.94 5.10
N GLY A 204 -19.51 16.20 4.81
CA GLY A 204 -20.22 16.62 3.60
C GLY A 204 -19.34 17.25 2.52
N ASP A 205 -18.07 17.55 2.83
CA ASP A 205 -17.17 18.26 1.93
C ASP A 205 -16.10 17.37 1.31
N PHE A 206 -16.30 16.05 1.36
CA PHE A 206 -15.34 15.12 0.78
C PHE A 206 -15.69 14.82 -0.69
N ASP A 207 -14.66 14.56 -1.47
CA ASP A 207 -14.78 14.17 -2.86
C ASP A 207 -14.98 12.65 -2.99
N PHE A 208 -16.22 12.22 -2.77
CA PHE A 208 -16.59 10.81 -2.79
C PHE A 208 -16.24 10.10 -4.11
N PHE A 209 -16.29 10.82 -5.22
CA PHE A 209 -16.04 10.22 -6.53
C PHE A 209 -14.56 9.99 -6.81
N HIS A 210 -13.70 10.89 -6.37
CA HIS A 210 -12.25 10.79 -6.60
C HIS A 210 -11.49 10.24 -5.40
N LYS A 211 -12.00 10.46 -4.18
CA LYS A 211 -11.36 10.04 -2.91
C LYS A 211 -12.32 9.27 -2.00
N PRO A 212 -12.87 8.13 -2.46
CA PRO A 212 -13.87 7.38 -1.68
C PRO A 212 -13.35 6.89 -0.32
N GLU A 213 -12.04 6.80 -0.16
CA GLU A 213 -11.39 6.37 1.07
C GLU A 213 -11.58 7.36 2.21
N GLU A 214 -11.71 8.65 1.92
CA GLU A 214 -11.78 9.73 2.91
C GLU A 214 -12.97 9.56 3.85
N ILE A 215 -14.07 8.93 3.39
CA ILE A 215 -15.26 8.68 4.19
C ILE A 215 -15.01 7.82 5.44
N TYR A 216 -14.02 6.93 5.37
CA TYR A 216 -13.69 6.01 6.47
C TYR A 216 -12.74 6.65 7.48
N TRP A 217 -12.03 7.70 7.08
CA TRP A 217 -11.15 8.42 7.95
C TRP A 217 -11.91 9.37 8.87
N ARG A 218 -11.71 9.20 10.18
CA ARG A 218 -12.29 10.02 11.23
C ARG A 218 -11.19 10.35 12.23
N LYS A 219 -11.33 11.47 12.94
CA LYS A 219 -10.44 11.81 14.05
C LYS A 219 -10.35 10.69 15.08
N SER A 220 -11.47 10.02 15.38
CA SER A 220 -11.51 8.88 16.29
C SER A 220 -10.64 7.71 15.83
N ILE A 221 -10.58 7.43 14.53
CA ILE A 221 -9.73 6.36 13.98
C ILE A 221 -8.25 6.71 14.17
N TRP A 222 -7.88 7.97 13.93
CA TRP A 222 -6.53 8.44 14.20
C TRP A 222 -6.16 8.29 15.69
N GLU A 223 -7.06 8.71 16.59
CA GLU A 223 -6.87 8.62 18.04
C GLU A 223 -6.80 7.16 18.54
N GLU A 224 -7.53 6.24 17.90
CA GLU A 224 -7.42 4.82 18.22
C GLU A 224 -6.07 4.22 17.82
N ILE A 225 -5.56 4.61 16.63
CA ILE A 225 -4.32 4.06 16.06
C ILE A 225 -3.09 4.77 16.63
N HIS A 226 -3.20 6.09 16.90
CA HIS A 226 -2.13 6.93 17.41
C HIS A 226 -2.58 7.73 18.64
N PRO A 227 -2.82 7.05 19.80
CA PRO A 227 -3.35 7.70 21.01
C PRO A 227 -2.49 8.87 21.46
N GLY A 228 -3.11 10.04 21.56
CA GLY A 228 -2.45 11.27 22.00
C GLY A 228 -1.61 11.99 20.94
N ALA A 229 -1.43 11.41 19.75
CA ALA A 229 -0.76 12.12 18.66
C ALA A 229 -1.60 13.31 18.16
N PRO A 230 -0.97 14.41 17.74
CA PRO A 230 -1.68 15.47 17.03
C PRO A 230 -2.42 14.92 15.81
N ILE A 231 -3.63 15.41 15.56
CA ILE A 231 -4.41 15.02 14.39
C ILE A 231 -3.87 15.80 13.20
N PRO A 232 -3.32 15.18 12.16
CA PRO A 232 -2.83 15.89 11.00
C PRO A 232 -4.01 16.46 10.18
N PRO A 233 -3.85 17.62 9.55
CA PRO A 233 -4.88 18.20 8.67
C PRO A 233 -5.16 17.30 7.47
N SER A 234 -4.12 16.69 6.91
CA SER A 234 -4.24 15.73 5.82
C SER A 234 -3.22 14.59 5.96
N ILE A 235 -3.55 13.44 5.35
CA ILE A 235 -2.63 12.33 5.14
C ILE A 235 -2.60 12.02 3.66
N SER A 236 -1.39 12.02 3.09
CA SER A 236 -1.18 11.78 1.67
C SER A 236 0.08 10.96 1.43
N GLY A 237 -0.07 9.88 0.74
CA GLY A 237 1.00 8.99 0.33
C GLY A 237 0.57 8.16 -0.86
N ILE A 238 1.50 7.77 -1.70
CA ILE A 238 1.22 6.93 -2.86
C ILE A 238 0.51 5.65 -2.40
N CYS A 239 -0.57 5.29 -3.10
CA CYS A 239 -1.44 4.17 -2.73
C CYS A 239 -0.76 2.79 -2.74
N CYS A 240 -1.59 1.86 -2.43
CA CYS A 240 -1.57 0.47 -2.90
C CYS A 240 -0.68 -0.46 -2.08
N ALA A 241 -0.25 -0.02 -0.89
CA ALA A 241 0.40 -0.85 0.14
C ALA A 241 1.54 -1.76 -0.39
N GLN A 242 2.27 -1.31 -1.43
CA GLN A 242 3.47 -1.97 -1.91
C GLN A 242 4.68 -1.08 -1.65
N PHE A 243 5.60 -1.53 -0.80
CA PHE A 243 6.74 -0.70 -0.38
C PHE A 243 7.94 -1.54 0.05
N ALA A 244 9.12 -0.94 -0.09
CA ALA A 244 10.37 -1.48 0.42
C ALA A 244 10.79 -0.69 1.67
N VAL A 245 11.26 -1.41 2.69
CA VAL A 245 11.74 -0.81 3.95
C VAL A 245 13.08 -1.41 4.32
N SER A 246 14.02 -0.58 4.76
CA SER A 246 15.30 -1.06 5.28
C SER A 246 15.13 -1.65 6.70
N ARG A 247 15.98 -2.63 7.05
CA ARG A 247 16.08 -3.18 8.40
C ARG A 247 16.16 -2.08 9.47
N ASP A 248 17.04 -1.13 9.24
CA ASP A 248 17.32 -0.08 10.21
C ASP A 248 16.10 0.82 10.41
N ARG A 249 15.34 1.07 9.35
CA ARG A 249 14.09 1.85 9.43
C ARG A 249 13.01 1.10 10.20
N ILE A 250 12.82 -0.19 9.95
CA ILE A 250 11.86 -1.00 10.72
C ILE A 250 12.24 -0.96 12.22
N ARG A 251 13.52 -1.10 12.53
CA ARG A 251 14.01 -1.08 13.92
C ARG A 251 13.99 0.29 14.59
N GLN A 252 13.86 1.37 13.83
CA GLN A 252 13.62 2.70 14.38
C GLN A 252 12.18 2.87 14.87
N VAL A 253 11.24 2.04 14.43
CA VAL A 253 9.89 1.99 15.00
C VAL A 253 9.85 0.95 16.13
N PRO A 254 9.44 1.32 17.35
CA PRO A 254 9.36 0.37 18.46
C PRO A 254 8.46 -0.84 18.11
N LEU A 255 8.88 -2.04 18.51
CA LEU A 255 8.11 -3.27 18.32
C LEU A 255 6.70 -3.15 18.90
N GLU A 256 6.59 -2.48 20.06
CA GLU A 256 5.33 -2.24 20.77
C GLU A 256 4.31 -1.49 19.91
N ARG A 257 4.76 -0.56 19.02
CA ARG A 257 3.87 0.14 18.10
C ARG A 257 3.32 -0.80 17.02
N PHE A 258 4.11 -1.70 16.48
CA PHE A 258 3.62 -2.71 15.54
C PHE A 258 2.62 -3.67 16.20
N ILE A 259 2.89 -4.09 17.44
CA ILE A 259 1.97 -4.90 18.23
C ILE A 259 0.65 -4.15 18.48
N HIS A 260 0.73 -2.85 18.79
CA HIS A 260 -0.45 -1.99 18.96
C HIS A 260 -1.28 -1.90 17.67
N TYR A 261 -0.65 -1.66 16.52
CA TYR A 261 -1.33 -1.61 15.22
C TYR A 261 -2.02 -2.95 14.88
N ARG A 262 -1.31 -4.06 15.08
CA ARG A 262 -1.91 -5.39 14.87
C ARG A 262 -3.07 -5.65 15.82
N LYS A 263 -2.96 -5.25 17.09
CA LYS A 263 -4.04 -5.35 18.05
C LYS A 263 -5.26 -4.54 17.62
N TRP A 264 -5.06 -3.31 17.15
CA TRP A 264 -6.16 -2.50 16.63
C TRP A 264 -6.88 -3.21 15.47
N LEU A 265 -6.16 -3.76 14.49
CA LEU A 265 -6.76 -4.55 13.41
C LEU A 265 -7.60 -5.74 13.93
N LEU A 266 -7.13 -6.42 14.96
CA LEU A 266 -7.84 -7.58 15.53
C LEU A 266 -9.11 -7.18 16.26
N THR A 267 -9.16 -6.01 16.87
CA THR A 267 -10.22 -5.58 17.79
C THR A 267 -11.21 -4.58 17.19
N THR A 268 -10.83 -3.87 16.14
CA THR A 268 -11.73 -2.90 15.50
C THR A 268 -12.98 -3.58 14.95
N GLY A 269 -14.16 -2.94 15.14
CA GLY A 269 -15.41 -3.32 14.52
C GLY A 269 -15.52 -2.98 13.03
N MET A 270 -14.52 -2.30 12.47
CA MET A 270 -14.49 -1.93 11.06
C MET A 270 -14.37 -3.16 10.16
N ASP A 271 -15.06 -3.13 9.02
CA ASP A 271 -14.98 -4.19 8.02
C ASP A 271 -13.56 -4.39 7.52
N ASP A 272 -13.29 -5.59 7.03
CA ASP A 272 -11.98 -6.00 6.52
C ASP A 272 -11.44 -5.06 5.45
N GLN A 273 -12.29 -4.72 4.47
CA GLN A 273 -11.96 -3.82 3.39
C GLN A 273 -11.49 -2.45 3.88
N PHE A 274 -12.17 -1.89 4.88
CA PHE A 274 -11.89 -0.53 5.35
C PHE A 274 -10.72 -0.49 6.33
N SER A 275 -10.61 -1.48 7.21
CA SER A 275 -9.49 -1.58 8.13
C SER A 275 -8.15 -1.77 7.41
N GLY A 276 -8.12 -2.50 6.29
CA GLY A 276 -6.95 -2.60 5.42
C GLY A 276 -6.59 -1.27 4.76
N ARG A 277 -7.58 -0.54 4.21
CA ARG A 277 -7.37 0.77 3.58
C ARG A 277 -6.85 1.85 4.53
N ILE A 278 -7.17 1.75 5.82
CA ILE A 278 -6.57 2.64 6.82
C ILE A 278 -5.03 2.48 6.80
N PHE A 279 -4.54 1.25 6.81
CA PHE A 279 -3.09 1.02 6.78
C PHE A 279 -2.46 1.37 5.43
N GLU A 280 -3.16 1.19 4.33
CA GLU A 280 -2.68 1.57 3.00
C GLU A 280 -2.21 3.04 2.96
N TYR A 281 -2.96 3.94 3.62
CA TYR A 281 -2.64 5.37 3.64
C TYR A 281 -1.81 5.86 4.82
N ILE A 282 -1.34 4.96 5.71
CA ILE A 282 -0.44 5.36 6.82
C ILE A 282 0.91 4.63 6.83
N TRP A 283 1.17 3.70 5.93
CA TRP A 283 2.48 3.03 5.90
C TRP A 283 3.64 4.02 5.82
N HIS A 284 3.53 5.03 4.96
CA HIS A 284 4.55 6.07 4.87
C HIS A 284 4.71 6.82 6.20
N TYR A 285 3.62 7.17 6.88
CA TYR A 285 3.68 7.84 8.18
C TYR A 285 4.36 6.98 9.24
N ILE A 286 4.03 5.68 9.30
CA ILE A 286 4.63 4.73 10.24
C ILE A 286 6.15 4.69 10.08
N PHE A 287 6.66 4.75 8.85
CA PHE A 287 8.09 4.61 8.56
C PHE A 287 8.84 5.92 8.31
N THR A 288 8.17 7.04 8.19
CA THR A 288 8.84 8.34 7.95
C THR A 288 8.47 9.41 8.96
N GLY A 289 7.34 9.28 9.65
CA GLY A 289 6.78 10.30 10.55
C GLY A 289 6.17 11.49 9.83
N HIS A 290 6.07 11.44 8.49
CA HIS A 290 5.49 12.54 7.71
C HIS A 290 4.05 12.23 7.33
N GLU A 291 3.17 13.19 7.55
CA GLU A 291 1.75 13.08 7.20
C GLU A 291 1.55 13.05 5.68
N VAL A 292 2.35 13.82 4.96
CA VAL A 292 2.39 13.84 3.49
C VAL A 292 3.73 13.30 3.02
N TYR A 293 3.72 12.25 2.19
CA TYR A 293 4.93 11.65 1.62
C TYR A 293 4.74 11.36 0.13
N CYS A 294 5.03 12.36 -0.70
CA CYS A 294 4.84 12.36 -2.15
C CYS A 294 6.15 12.69 -2.89
N PRO A 295 7.12 11.75 -2.91
CA PRO A 295 8.42 11.98 -3.57
C PRO A 295 8.22 12.27 -5.06
N ALA A 296 9.09 13.11 -5.62
CA ALA A 296 9.05 13.45 -7.05
C ALA A 296 9.09 12.20 -7.93
N MET A 297 8.14 12.09 -8.87
CA MET A 297 7.98 10.91 -9.72
C MET A 297 9.24 10.63 -10.56
N ASN A 298 9.83 11.66 -11.17
CA ASN A 298 11.07 11.51 -11.96
C ASN A 298 12.22 10.96 -11.12
N THR A 299 12.41 11.47 -9.88
CA THR A 299 13.45 10.98 -8.96
C THR A 299 13.16 9.56 -8.49
N CYS A 300 11.88 9.23 -8.23
CA CYS A 300 11.47 7.87 -7.90
C CYS A 300 11.84 6.89 -9.03
N TYR A 301 11.56 7.21 -10.28
CA TYR A 301 11.92 6.37 -11.42
C TYR A 301 13.42 6.33 -11.68
N CYS A 302 14.11 7.46 -11.61
CA CYS A 302 15.53 7.51 -11.89
C CYS A 302 16.35 6.85 -10.77
N ASP A 303 16.26 7.35 -9.55
CA ASP A 303 17.03 6.81 -8.42
C ASP A 303 16.52 5.40 -7.99
N GLY A 304 15.20 5.18 -7.99
CA GLY A 304 14.61 3.91 -7.59
C GLY A 304 14.84 2.77 -8.57
N TYR A 305 14.85 3.05 -9.88
CA TYR A 305 14.78 2.00 -10.90
C TYR A 305 15.69 2.19 -12.11
N GLY A 306 16.49 3.26 -12.14
CA GLY A 306 17.35 3.56 -13.27
C GLY A 306 16.56 3.89 -14.56
N ILE A 307 15.48 4.66 -14.44
CA ILE A 307 14.70 5.19 -15.58
C ILE A 307 14.78 6.72 -15.51
N CYS A 308 15.82 7.29 -16.14
CA CYS A 308 16.23 8.68 -16.00
C CYS A 308 15.97 9.47 -17.27
N PHE A 309 15.03 10.41 -17.24
CA PHE A 309 14.68 11.22 -18.43
C PHE A 309 15.62 12.40 -18.68
N GLY A 310 16.54 12.68 -17.76
CA GLY A 310 17.45 13.82 -17.81
C GLY A 310 16.83 15.07 -17.20
N GLY A 311 16.10 14.89 -16.11
CA GLY A 311 15.49 15.93 -15.29
C GLY A 311 13.97 15.97 -15.37
N ARG A 312 13.38 16.73 -14.43
CA ARG A 312 11.94 16.82 -14.22
C ARG A 312 11.18 17.25 -15.48
N GLN A 313 11.62 18.32 -16.14
CA GLN A 313 10.88 18.85 -17.31
C GLN A 313 10.72 17.80 -18.41
N LYS A 314 11.76 17.03 -18.72
CA LYS A 314 11.68 15.99 -19.75
C LYS A 314 10.79 14.83 -19.32
N PHE A 315 10.76 14.52 -18.04
CA PHE A 315 9.84 13.55 -17.48
C PHE A 315 8.38 14.04 -17.60
N ASP A 316 8.11 15.29 -17.24
CA ASP A 316 6.77 15.89 -17.33
C ASP A 316 6.28 15.95 -18.78
N ASP A 317 7.20 16.27 -19.72
CA ASP A 317 6.90 16.24 -21.16
C ASP A 317 6.53 14.81 -21.64
N TYR A 318 7.23 13.80 -21.13
CA TYR A 318 6.91 12.40 -21.40
C TYR A 318 5.53 12.02 -20.84
N ILE A 319 5.24 12.34 -19.57
CA ILE A 319 3.95 12.04 -18.94
C ILE A 319 2.81 12.73 -19.71
N LYS A 320 2.96 14.02 -20.05
CA LYS A 320 1.98 14.74 -20.87
C LYS A 320 1.69 14.04 -22.20
N LYS A 321 2.76 13.59 -22.89
CA LYS A 321 2.59 12.83 -24.14
C LYS A 321 1.86 11.51 -23.92
N GLN A 322 2.12 10.82 -22.82
CA GLN A 322 1.42 9.59 -22.43
C GLN A 322 -0.06 9.87 -22.14
N ASP A 323 -0.39 10.97 -21.46
CA ASP A 323 -1.77 11.37 -21.19
C ASP A 323 -2.51 11.73 -22.48
N ASP A 324 -1.86 12.47 -23.38
CA ASP A 324 -2.42 12.78 -24.72
C ASP A 324 -2.71 11.50 -25.54
N ARG A 325 -1.80 10.52 -25.44
CA ARG A 325 -1.99 9.19 -26.05
C ARG A 325 -3.17 8.45 -25.43
N ASN A 326 -3.27 8.45 -24.09
CA ASN A 326 -4.36 7.79 -23.38
C ASN A 326 -5.71 8.43 -23.67
N ALA A 327 -5.78 9.76 -23.79
CA ALA A 327 -6.99 10.46 -24.20
C ALA A 327 -7.48 10.03 -25.59
N LYS A 328 -6.55 9.86 -26.56
CA LYS A 328 -6.87 9.33 -27.89
C LYS A 328 -7.33 7.87 -27.85
N TRP A 329 -6.69 7.06 -26.99
CA TRP A 329 -7.11 5.69 -26.79
C TRP A 329 -8.53 5.61 -26.21
N THR A 330 -8.88 6.45 -25.24
CA THR A 330 -10.24 6.51 -24.68
C THR A 330 -11.27 6.83 -25.78
N GLN A 331 -10.96 7.77 -26.68
CA GLN A 331 -11.83 8.06 -27.81
C GLN A 331 -12.00 6.85 -28.77
N LEU A 332 -10.92 6.15 -29.07
CA LEU A 332 -10.96 4.92 -29.87
C LEU A 332 -11.73 3.80 -29.22
N ASP A 333 -11.58 3.65 -27.90
CA ASP A 333 -12.22 2.63 -27.09
C ASP A 333 -13.76 2.78 -27.06
N GLU A 334 -14.28 4.00 -27.13
CA GLU A 334 -15.72 4.24 -27.29
C GLU A 334 -16.26 3.63 -28.58
N PHE A 335 -15.53 3.73 -29.69
CA PHE A 335 -15.90 3.06 -30.93
C PHE A 335 -15.81 1.55 -30.83
N ASN A 336 -14.76 1.04 -30.20
CA ASN A 336 -14.58 -0.40 -29.99
C ASN A 336 -15.73 -0.97 -29.13
N LYS A 337 -16.13 -0.31 -28.04
CA LYS A 337 -17.28 -0.69 -27.21
C LYS A 337 -18.59 -0.74 -27.99
N ARG A 338 -18.81 0.24 -28.93
CA ARG A 338 -19.98 0.20 -29.83
C ARG A 338 -19.93 -0.99 -30.76
N ALA A 339 -18.74 -1.31 -31.29
CA ALA A 339 -18.55 -2.47 -32.15
C ALA A 339 -18.82 -3.78 -31.43
N ASP A 340 -18.28 -3.93 -30.21
CA ASP A 340 -18.44 -5.14 -29.42
C ASP A 340 -19.91 -5.36 -29.03
N LYS A 341 -20.61 -4.29 -28.60
CA LYS A 341 -22.03 -4.35 -28.31
C LYS A 341 -22.89 -4.78 -29.56
N ALA A 342 -22.56 -4.25 -30.73
CA ALA A 342 -23.27 -4.66 -31.96
C ALA A 342 -23.08 -6.15 -32.24
N LYS A 343 -21.83 -6.67 -32.04
CA LYS A 343 -21.51 -8.11 -32.17
C LYS A 343 -22.28 -8.99 -31.16
N GLU A 344 -22.35 -8.54 -29.90
CA GLU A 344 -23.13 -9.23 -28.87
C GLU A 344 -24.62 -9.31 -29.22
N GLU A 345 -25.15 -8.29 -29.91
CA GLU A 345 -26.53 -8.25 -30.45
C GLU A 345 -26.71 -9.01 -31.77
N GLY A 346 -25.66 -9.64 -32.32
CA GLY A 346 -25.68 -10.35 -33.58
C GLY A 346 -25.81 -9.43 -34.81
N LYS A 347 -25.35 -8.18 -34.67
CA LYS A 347 -25.39 -7.14 -35.72
C LYS A 347 -23.96 -6.77 -36.15
N GLU A 348 -23.84 -6.31 -37.41
CA GLU A 348 -22.61 -5.65 -37.82
C GLU A 348 -22.55 -4.24 -37.21
N PRO A 349 -21.36 -3.77 -36.80
CA PRO A 349 -21.20 -2.41 -36.31
C PRO A 349 -21.53 -1.40 -37.40
N ASP A 350 -22.47 -0.50 -37.16
CA ASP A 350 -22.86 0.56 -38.10
C ASP A 350 -22.08 1.85 -37.77
N PHE A 351 -21.02 2.09 -38.57
CA PHE A 351 -20.21 3.30 -38.50
C PHE A 351 -20.33 4.06 -39.81
N THR A 352 -20.52 5.36 -39.71
CA THR A 352 -20.45 6.28 -40.89
C THR A 352 -19.03 6.28 -41.45
N ASP A 353 -18.87 6.69 -42.71
CA ASP A 353 -17.55 6.79 -43.34
C ASP A 353 -16.65 7.80 -42.60
N ALA A 354 -17.22 8.88 -42.08
CA ALA A 354 -16.50 9.85 -41.24
C ALA A 354 -15.97 9.22 -39.95
N GLU A 355 -16.77 8.37 -39.28
CA GLU A 355 -16.34 7.65 -38.08
C GLU A 355 -15.21 6.64 -38.37
N LYS A 356 -15.31 5.92 -39.49
CA LYS A 356 -14.24 5.00 -39.94
C LYS A 356 -12.91 5.74 -40.15
N VAL A 357 -12.95 6.88 -40.85
CA VAL A 357 -11.77 7.74 -41.06
C VAL A 357 -11.21 8.23 -39.72
N THR A 358 -12.08 8.63 -38.79
CA THR A 358 -11.67 9.04 -37.44
C THR A 358 -10.98 7.90 -36.69
N MET A 359 -11.55 6.69 -36.70
CA MET A 359 -10.97 5.51 -36.06
C MET A 359 -9.59 5.17 -36.62
N ASP A 360 -9.43 5.21 -37.96
CA ASP A 360 -8.15 4.91 -38.61
C ASP A 360 -7.10 6.00 -38.30
N THR A 361 -7.50 7.25 -38.24
CA THR A 361 -6.64 8.36 -37.84
C THR A 361 -6.19 8.21 -36.40
N LEU A 362 -7.12 7.86 -35.49
CA LEU A 362 -6.78 7.59 -34.09
C LEU A 362 -5.80 6.42 -33.95
N ARG A 363 -6.05 5.30 -34.64
CA ARG A 363 -5.14 4.12 -34.59
C ARG A 363 -3.73 4.47 -35.08
N SER A 364 -3.63 5.19 -36.20
CA SER A 364 -2.34 5.62 -36.76
C SER A 364 -1.61 6.55 -35.77
N THR A 365 -2.32 7.57 -35.26
CA THR A 365 -1.74 8.55 -34.33
C THR A 365 -1.29 7.88 -33.02
N ILE A 366 -2.09 6.98 -32.43
CA ILE A 366 -1.73 6.22 -31.23
C ILE A 366 -0.49 5.38 -31.52
N GLY A 367 -0.42 4.69 -32.66
CA GLY A 367 0.74 3.88 -33.02
C GLY A 367 2.03 4.69 -33.20
N ASP A 368 1.92 5.93 -33.74
CA ASP A 368 3.09 6.84 -33.79
C ASP A 368 3.53 7.30 -32.42
N MET A 369 2.59 7.67 -31.55
CA MET A 369 2.85 8.08 -30.19
C MET A 369 3.45 6.93 -29.36
N ASP A 370 2.96 5.70 -29.52
CA ASP A 370 3.51 4.51 -28.83
C ASP A 370 4.98 4.29 -29.19
N ARG A 371 5.33 4.38 -30.48
CA ARG A 371 6.74 4.25 -30.92
C ARG A 371 7.64 5.33 -30.33
N GLU A 372 7.16 6.55 -30.28
CA GLU A 372 7.91 7.67 -29.69
C GLU A 372 8.07 7.51 -28.16
N LEU A 373 7.01 7.15 -27.44
CA LEU A 373 7.04 6.89 -26.00
C LEU A 373 7.97 5.73 -25.65
N ASP A 374 7.94 4.65 -26.44
CA ASP A 374 8.83 3.49 -26.24
C ASP A 374 10.30 3.90 -26.42
N LYS A 375 10.60 4.70 -27.44
CA LYS A 375 11.96 5.21 -27.65
C LYS A 375 12.42 6.10 -26.49
N LEU A 376 11.59 7.04 -26.06
CA LEU A 376 11.93 7.92 -24.94
C LEU A 376 12.18 7.12 -23.64
N ARG A 377 11.37 6.09 -23.41
CA ARG A 377 11.52 5.21 -22.25
C ARG A 377 12.80 4.37 -22.32
N GLU A 378 13.13 3.85 -23.48
CA GLU A 378 14.38 3.11 -23.71
C GLU A 378 15.61 4.01 -23.55
N ASP A 379 15.58 5.22 -24.06
CA ASP A 379 16.64 6.21 -23.88
C ASP A 379 16.79 6.60 -22.39
N ALA A 380 15.67 6.70 -21.66
CA ALA A 380 15.69 6.94 -20.21
C ALA A 380 16.31 5.77 -19.43
N ARG A 381 16.08 4.51 -19.85
CA ARG A 381 16.72 3.34 -19.27
C ARG A 381 18.22 3.33 -19.53
N LYS A 382 18.67 3.55 -20.77
CA LYS A 382 20.10 3.66 -21.11
C LYS A 382 20.81 4.74 -20.30
N ARG A 383 20.15 5.88 -20.10
CA ARG A 383 20.67 6.95 -19.26
C ARG A 383 20.80 6.50 -17.81
N GLY A 384 19.81 5.79 -17.27
CA GLY A 384 19.79 5.31 -15.88
C GLY A 384 20.74 4.14 -15.62
N ASP A 385 21.14 3.40 -16.67
CA ASP A 385 22.16 2.35 -16.58
C ASP A 385 23.58 2.93 -16.49
N ASP A 386 23.77 4.21 -16.84
CA ASP A 386 25.01 4.96 -16.60
C ASP A 386 25.00 5.55 -15.18
N PRO A 387 25.88 5.06 -14.25
CA PRO A 387 25.88 5.52 -12.86
C PRO A 387 26.12 7.02 -12.71
N LYS A 388 26.92 7.63 -13.60
CA LYS A 388 27.21 9.06 -13.57
C LYS A 388 25.98 9.87 -13.95
N MET A 389 25.32 9.53 -15.05
CA MET A 389 24.11 10.21 -15.50
C MET A 389 22.96 10.05 -14.50
N ARG A 390 22.87 8.87 -13.86
CA ARG A 390 21.90 8.61 -12.80
C ARG A 390 22.16 9.48 -11.57
N ALA A 391 23.42 9.59 -11.13
CA ALA A 391 23.82 10.44 -10.01
C ALA A 391 23.54 11.91 -10.30
N GLU A 392 23.89 12.42 -11.48
CA GLU A 392 23.63 13.81 -11.89
C GLU A 392 22.14 14.19 -11.79
N GLU A 393 21.23 13.28 -12.18
CA GLU A 393 19.79 13.54 -12.10
C GLU A 393 19.28 13.48 -10.66
N THR A 394 19.88 12.67 -9.80
CA THR A 394 19.47 12.52 -8.39
C THR A 394 20.10 13.57 -7.49
N GLU A 395 21.31 14.03 -7.77
CA GLU A 395 22.02 15.09 -7.00
C GLU A 395 21.38 16.47 -7.20
N THR A 396 20.77 16.74 -8.35
CA THR A 396 20.05 18.01 -8.59
C THR A 396 18.77 18.13 -7.76
N TYR A 397 18.30 17.02 -7.17
CA TYR A 397 17.22 17.01 -6.21
C TYR A 397 17.77 16.84 -4.81
N ASP A 398 18.00 17.97 -4.14
CA ASP A 398 18.28 18.00 -2.71
C ASP A 398 17.19 17.22 -1.95
N SER A 399 17.61 16.45 -0.96
CA SER A 399 16.75 15.71 -0.04
C SER A 399 15.70 16.58 0.67
N SER A 400 15.90 17.91 0.69
CA SER A 400 14.92 18.90 1.15
C SER A 400 13.70 19.04 0.23
N HIS A 401 13.76 18.58 -1.03
CA HIS A 401 12.67 18.62 -2.01
C HIS A 401 12.06 17.23 -2.24
N ILE A 402 11.96 16.43 -1.18
CA ILE A 402 11.26 15.14 -1.23
C ILE A 402 9.78 15.33 -1.64
N TRP A 403 9.28 16.55 -1.53
CA TRP A 403 7.89 16.93 -1.72
C TRP A 403 7.73 17.81 -2.96
N ASP A 404 7.02 17.31 -3.97
CA ASP A 404 6.67 18.09 -5.16
C ASP A 404 5.53 19.09 -4.93
N TYR A 405 4.96 19.11 -3.73
CA TYR A 405 3.80 19.93 -3.41
C TYR A 405 3.94 20.55 -2.03
N ALA A 406 3.59 21.82 -1.93
CA ALA A 406 3.43 22.48 -0.64
C ALA A 406 2.37 21.77 0.20
N PRO A 407 2.51 21.74 1.54
CA PRO A 407 1.61 20.99 2.43
C PRO A 407 0.14 21.43 2.38
N HIS A 408 -0.23 22.39 1.57
CA HIS A 408 -1.59 22.96 1.46
C HIS A 408 -2.20 22.94 0.07
N GLY A 409 -1.70 22.07 -0.84
CA GLY A 409 -2.37 21.87 -2.13
C GLY A 409 -2.20 23.00 -3.15
N ASP A 410 -1.35 23.98 -2.88
CA ASP A 410 -1.03 25.01 -3.85
C ASP A 410 -0.12 24.38 -4.92
N LYS A 411 -0.66 24.29 -6.14
CA LYS A 411 0.13 23.91 -7.31
C LYS A 411 1.25 24.96 -7.47
N ILE A 412 2.50 24.50 -7.35
CA ILE A 412 3.66 25.29 -7.76
C ILE A 412 3.81 25.26 -9.26
#